data_fc2fa007a977c577ee0af2f280338bae
#
_entry.id   fc2fa007a977c577ee0af2f280338bae
#
_cell.length_a   1.000
_cell.length_b   1.000
_cell.length_c   1.000
_cell.angle_alpha   90.00
_cell.angle_beta   90.00
_cell.angle_gamma   90.00
#
_symmetry.space_group_name_H-M   'P 1'
#
loop_
_entity.id
_entity.type
_entity.pdbx_description
1 polymer ?
#
loop_
_entity_poly.entity_id
_entity_poly.type
_entity_poly.pdbx_seq_one_letter_code
_entity_poly.pdbx_strand_id
1 'polypeptide(L)'
;TESFDFFEMSEKKDEGWNIYGVRLDGKKPEIGIPEKLLNQQLDYSQPLPDPDLKNGKTVIYGRILGYDPTHGIALKFNCTDWLFFDVFGQSVPVAEDGSFRYETNMMLPGEATLRVGRKRFELFLMPGGKLEVTINLPEIFWSESHLFGKKESGQLIWFEGTYAALNTELVKHAGLMNIYSADNFYENICGVTPAQYKKYVTKIYEKNRGEILKNKSLSDAARTYMINKLEMSYFFAIRGYKGNISYAPMISGKKGVKRADMTVDESYYDDILELDFIHSPYIRYGSYPDFVRAATEDFKGKFEPQPVWEDILRAKPLGSTLARLKPLSEKQMLTLDSISEPEIKKALTVKNKEVMDLLAESANKTGYTVC
;
A
#
# COMPACT_ATOMS: atom_id res chain seq x y z
N THR A 1 -27.06 -18.86 -21.12
CA THR A 1 -25.69 -18.27 -21.19
C THR A 1 -25.78 -17.02 -22.02
N GLU A 2 -26.03 -15.88 -21.39
CA GLU A 2 -25.95 -14.58 -22.05
C GLU A 2 -24.49 -14.25 -22.23
N SER A 3 -24.07 -13.99 -23.47
CA SER A 3 -22.72 -13.54 -23.81
C SER A 3 -22.51 -12.13 -23.23
N PHE A 4 -21.45 -11.97 -22.47
CA PHE A 4 -20.98 -10.65 -22.05
C PHE A 4 -20.19 -10.05 -23.20
N ASP A 5 -20.68 -8.94 -23.73
CA ASP A 5 -19.92 -8.19 -24.73
C ASP A 5 -19.01 -7.18 -24.00
N PHE A 6 -17.72 -7.29 -24.29
CA PHE A 6 -16.66 -6.57 -23.61
C PHE A 6 -16.23 -5.36 -24.41
N PHE A 7 -16.25 -4.18 -23.81
CA PHE A 7 -15.55 -3.03 -24.38
C PHE A 7 -15.18 -1.99 -23.32
N GLU A 8 -13.98 -2.04 -22.84
CA GLU A 8 -13.19 -0.86 -22.51
C GLU A 8 -11.71 -1.19 -22.66
N MET A 9 -11.09 -0.58 -23.69
CA MET A 9 -9.65 -0.72 -23.90
C MET A 9 -8.95 0.36 -23.10
N SER A 10 -8.30 -0.01 -22.01
CA SER A 10 -7.48 0.89 -21.26
C SER A 10 -6.02 0.49 -21.35
N GLU A 11 -5.22 1.36 -21.90
CA GLU A 11 -3.76 1.33 -22.00
C GLU A 11 -3.12 0.03 -22.53
N LYS A 12 -2.46 0.19 -23.68
CA LYS A 12 -1.53 -0.80 -24.21
C LYS A 12 -0.29 -0.79 -23.31
N LYS A 13 -0.13 -1.82 -22.49
CA LYS A 13 1.15 -2.17 -21.89
C LYS A 13 1.79 -3.28 -22.70
N ASP A 14 3.11 -3.43 -22.62
CA ASP A 14 3.90 -4.41 -23.37
C ASP A 14 3.45 -5.88 -23.25
N GLU A 15 2.48 -6.16 -22.37
CA GLU A 15 1.92 -7.49 -22.07
C GLU A 15 0.46 -7.68 -22.52
N GLY A 16 -0.11 -6.81 -23.35
CA GLY A 16 -1.48 -6.95 -23.87
C GLY A 16 -2.49 -5.93 -23.35
N TRP A 17 -3.75 -6.08 -23.76
CA TRP A 17 -4.87 -5.20 -23.38
C TRP A 17 -5.56 -5.70 -22.13
N ASN A 18 -5.80 -4.82 -21.15
CA ASN A 18 -6.73 -5.10 -20.06
C ASN A 18 -8.16 -4.82 -20.54
N ILE A 19 -8.96 -5.86 -20.68
CA ILE A 19 -10.36 -5.76 -21.08
C ILE A 19 -11.22 -5.83 -19.82
N TYR A 20 -12.11 -4.86 -19.65
CA TYR A 20 -13.10 -4.83 -18.57
C TYR A 20 -14.49 -5.11 -19.17
N GLY A 21 -15.21 -6.04 -18.56
CA GLY A 21 -16.54 -6.41 -19.05
C GLY A 21 -17.62 -5.44 -18.61
N VAL A 22 -18.37 -4.90 -19.57
CA VAL A 22 -19.62 -4.17 -19.35
C VAL A 22 -20.63 -4.64 -20.41
N ARG A 23 -21.89 -4.80 -20.02
CA ARG A 23 -22.96 -5.12 -20.99
C ARG A 23 -23.19 -3.95 -21.93
N LEU A 24 -23.40 -4.22 -23.22
CA LEU A 24 -23.71 -3.19 -24.22
C LEU A 24 -25.02 -2.44 -23.94
N ASP A 25 -25.98 -3.08 -23.23
CA ASP A 25 -27.22 -2.45 -22.81
C ASP A 25 -27.07 -1.51 -21.61
N GLY A 26 -25.86 -1.31 -21.11
CA GLY A 26 -25.57 -0.46 -19.95
C GLY A 26 -26.08 -1.00 -18.63
N LYS A 27 -26.44 -2.28 -18.55
CA LYS A 27 -26.87 -2.91 -17.30
C LYS A 27 -25.72 -3.62 -16.64
N LYS A 28 -25.69 -3.52 -15.31
CA LYS A 28 -24.75 -4.28 -14.51
C LYS A 28 -25.08 -5.77 -14.59
N PRO A 29 -24.09 -6.63 -14.78
CA PRO A 29 -24.30 -8.07 -14.69
C PRO A 29 -24.80 -8.48 -13.31
N GLU A 30 -25.86 -9.25 -13.24
CA GLU A 30 -26.37 -9.81 -11.99
C GLU A 30 -25.72 -11.17 -11.75
N ILE A 31 -25.20 -11.35 -10.54
CA ILE A 31 -24.66 -12.63 -10.07
C ILE A 31 -25.35 -13.02 -8.77
N GLY A 32 -25.49 -14.32 -8.55
CA GLY A 32 -25.96 -14.85 -7.26
C GLY A 32 -24.90 -14.62 -6.18
N ILE A 33 -25.24 -13.81 -5.17
CA ILE A 33 -24.39 -13.65 -3.99
C ILE A 33 -24.81 -14.69 -2.96
N PRO A 34 -23.89 -15.52 -2.46
CA PRO A 34 -24.20 -16.49 -1.41
C PRO A 34 -24.83 -15.83 -0.19
N GLU A 35 -25.92 -16.40 0.31
CA GLU A 35 -26.71 -15.87 1.43
C GLU A 35 -25.84 -15.65 2.68
N LYS A 36 -24.85 -16.52 2.93
CA LYS A 36 -23.89 -16.38 4.03
C LYS A 36 -23.12 -15.05 4.00
N LEU A 37 -22.86 -14.50 2.80
CA LEU A 37 -22.14 -13.22 2.65
C LEU A 37 -23.07 -12.02 2.88
N LEU A 38 -24.35 -12.15 2.51
CA LEU A 38 -25.35 -11.11 2.73
C LEU A 38 -25.69 -10.95 4.22
N ASN A 39 -25.63 -12.07 4.96
CA ASN A 39 -25.97 -12.13 6.39
C ASN A 39 -24.72 -12.25 7.28
N GLN A 40 -23.56 -11.88 6.77
CA GLN A 40 -22.30 -12.02 7.47
C GLN A 40 -22.29 -11.21 8.77
N GLN A 41 -21.92 -11.87 9.88
CA GLN A 41 -21.66 -11.23 11.16
C GLN A 41 -20.14 -11.18 11.41
N LEU A 42 -19.63 -9.99 11.61
CA LEU A 42 -18.21 -9.74 11.82
C LEU A 42 -17.97 -9.33 13.28
N ASP A 43 -16.83 -9.74 13.81
CA ASP A 43 -16.39 -9.36 15.17
C ASP A 43 -15.61 -8.03 15.13
N TYR A 44 -16.29 -6.95 15.49
CA TYR A 44 -15.72 -5.61 15.58
C TYR A 44 -15.04 -5.30 16.92
N SER A 45 -15.02 -6.26 17.85
CA SER A 45 -14.43 -6.07 19.18
C SER A 45 -12.92 -6.32 19.24
N GLN A 46 -12.34 -6.87 18.18
CA GLN A 46 -10.91 -7.18 18.13
C GLN A 46 -10.08 -5.90 18.20
N PRO A 47 -9.16 -5.76 19.16
CA PRO A 47 -8.28 -4.60 19.23
C PRO A 47 -7.26 -4.62 18.09
N LEU A 48 -6.77 -3.43 17.71
CA LEU A 48 -5.62 -3.35 16.81
C LEU A 48 -4.40 -3.89 17.53
N PRO A 49 -3.72 -4.94 17.02
CA PRO A 49 -2.60 -5.55 17.73
C PRO A 49 -1.40 -4.62 17.72
N ASP A 50 -0.54 -4.73 18.72
CA ASP A 50 0.75 -4.06 18.69
C ASP A 50 1.61 -4.56 17.52
N PRO A 51 2.48 -3.74 16.97
CA PRO A 51 3.34 -4.13 15.85
C PRO A 51 4.56 -4.93 16.32
N ASP A 52 4.32 -5.97 17.09
CA ASP A 52 5.36 -6.84 17.59
C ASP A 52 5.94 -7.73 16.49
N LEU A 53 7.27 -7.89 16.51
CA LEU A 53 7.98 -8.80 15.63
C LEU A 53 7.59 -10.25 15.94
N LYS A 54 6.83 -10.85 15.04
CA LYS A 54 6.37 -12.23 15.18
C LYS A 54 6.31 -12.88 13.80
N ASN A 55 7.29 -13.71 13.49
CA ASN A 55 7.25 -14.44 12.22
C ASN A 55 6.06 -15.40 12.17
N GLY A 56 5.34 -15.37 11.04
CA GLY A 56 4.21 -16.27 10.83
C GLY A 56 3.79 -16.35 9.36
N LYS A 57 3.43 -17.56 8.93
CA LYS A 57 2.90 -17.82 7.60
C LYS A 57 1.44 -17.35 7.53
N THR A 58 1.20 -16.28 6.78
CA THR A 58 -0.12 -15.71 6.53
C THR A 58 -0.70 -16.31 5.25
N VAL A 59 -1.97 -16.66 5.29
CA VAL A 59 -2.69 -17.29 4.16
C VAL A 59 -3.88 -16.43 3.79
N ILE A 60 -3.94 -16.03 2.53
CA ILE A 60 -5.10 -15.38 1.93
C ILE A 60 -5.63 -16.32 0.85
N TYR A 61 -6.90 -16.62 0.91
CA TYR A 61 -7.55 -17.53 -0.03
C TYR A 61 -8.98 -17.07 -0.29
N GLY A 62 -9.59 -17.56 -1.34
CA GLY A 62 -10.98 -17.20 -1.60
C GLY A 62 -11.42 -17.46 -3.01
N ARG A 63 -12.41 -16.70 -3.44
CA ARG A 63 -13.05 -16.87 -4.74
C ARG A 63 -13.44 -15.53 -5.37
N ILE A 64 -13.39 -15.50 -6.69
CA ILE A 64 -13.90 -14.39 -7.51
C ILE A 64 -15.27 -14.79 -8.06
N LEU A 65 -16.31 -14.10 -7.63
CA LEU A 65 -17.66 -14.27 -8.17
C LEU A 65 -17.73 -13.61 -9.55
N GLY A 66 -18.35 -14.29 -10.51
CA GLY A 66 -18.43 -13.82 -11.90
C GLY A 66 -17.10 -13.94 -12.67
N TYR A 67 -16.17 -14.78 -12.19
CA TYR A 67 -14.93 -15.05 -12.88
C TYR A 67 -15.16 -15.87 -14.14
N ASP A 68 -14.45 -15.48 -15.20
CA ASP A 68 -14.33 -16.26 -16.44
C ASP A 68 -12.84 -16.26 -16.81
N PRO A 69 -12.22 -17.44 -16.97
CA PRO A 69 -10.79 -17.55 -17.27
C PRO A 69 -10.37 -16.86 -18.59
N THR A 70 -11.32 -16.68 -19.52
CA THR A 70 -11.04 -15.98 -20.78
C THR A 70 -10.78 -14.48 -20.60
N HIS A 71 -11.16 -13.91 -19.44
CA HIS A 71 -10.98 -12.48 -19.16
C HIS A 71 -9.55 -12.09 -18.79
N GLY A 72 -8.67 -13.05 -18.53
CA GLY A 72 -7.27 -12.78 -18.19
C GLY A 72 -7.07 -11.91 -16.94
N ILE A 73 -8.00 -11.97 -15.97
CA ILE A 73 -7.93 -11.15 -14.75
C ILE A 73 -6.76 -11.61 -13.90
N ALA A 74 -5.85 -10.68 -13.61
CA ALA A 74 -4.74 -10.91 -12.71
C ALA A 74 -5.07 -10.41 -11.31
N LEU A 75 -4.86 -11.27 -10.31
CA LEU A 75 -4.75 -10.87 -8.90
C LEU A 75 -3.29 -10.59 -8.58
N LYS A 76 -3.05 -9.46 -7.88
CA LYS A 76 -1.72 -9.15 -7.36
C LYS A 76 -1.83 -8.83 -5.87
N PHE A 77 -0.98 -9.47 -5.08
CA PHE A 77 -0.79 -9.15 -3.69
C PHE A 77 0.54 -8.45 -3.51
N ASN A 78 0.54 -7.33 -2.79
CA ASN A 78 1.75 -6.64 -2.39
C ASN A 78 1.76 -6.61 -0.86
N CYS A 79 2.80 -7.18 -0.26
CA CYS A 79 3.09 -7.06 1.15
C CYS A 79 4.41 -6.31 1.31
N THR A 80 4.49 -5.45 2.30
CA THR A 80 5.75 -4.77 2.63
C THR A 80 6.61 -5.72 3.42
N ASP A 81 7.82 -6.00 2.94
CA ASP A 81 8.84 -6.67 3.72
C ASP A 81 9.71 -5.63 4.43
N TRP A 82 9.62 -5.63 5.74
CA TRP A 82 10.27 -4.66 6.61
C TRP A 82 11.77 -4.87 6.75
N LEU A 83 12.24 -6.11 6.60
CA LEU A 83 13.67 -6.40 6.66
C LEU A 83 14.40 -5.84 5.44
N PHE A 84 13.75 -5.92 4.28
CA PHE A 84 14.36 -5.51 3.01
C PHE A 84 13.85 -4.17 2.50
N PHE A 85 12.89 -3.54 3.19
CA PHE A 85 12.24 -2.30 2.77
C PHE A 85 11.70 -2.35 1.33
N ASP A 86 11.29 -3.52 0.90
CA ASP A 86 10.76 -3.74 -0.44
C ASP A 86 9.28 -4.15 -0.39
N VAL A 87 8.57 -3.83 -1.44
CA VAL A 87 7.19 -4.24 -1.62
C VAL A 87 7.17 -5.37 -2.64
N PHE A 88 7.02 -6.59 -2.16
CA PHE A 88 6.92 -7.75 -3.04
C PHE A 88 5.51 -7.84 -3.62
N GLY A 89 5.40 -7.49 -4.92
CA GLY A 89 4.20 -7.72 -5.70
C GLY A 89 4.24 -9.12 -6.32
N GLN A 90 3.32 -9.99 -5.91
CA GLN A 90 3.18 -11.31 -6.53
C GLN A 90 1.86 -11.42 -7.27
N SER A 91 1.93 -11.91 -8.51
CA SER A 91 0.74 -12.34 -9.23
C SER A 91 0.29 -13.67 -8.66
N VAL A 92 -0.99 -13.77 -8.34
CA VAL A 92 -1.60 -14.96 -7.79
C VAL A 92 -2.42 -15.65 -8.87
N PRO A 93 -2.13 -16.91 -9.20
CA PRO A 93 -2.92 -17.64 -10.16
C PRO A 93 -4.35 -17.82 -9.65
N VAL A 94 -5.31 -17.68 -10.55
CA VAL A 94 -6.73 -17.94 -10.30
C VAL A 94 -7.10 -19.22 -11.05
N ALA A 95 -7.69 -20.16 -10.34
CA ALA A 95 -8.16 -21.41 -10.94
C ALA A 95 -9.38 -21.18 -11.85
N GLU A 96 -9.73 -22.13 -12.70
CA GLU A 96 -10.86 -22.03 -13.63
C GLU A 96 -12.21 -21.74 -12.93
N ASP A 97 -12.37 -22.21 -11.70
CA ASP A 97 -13.56 -21.98 -10.88
C ASP A 97 -13.56 -20.61 -10.15
N GLY A 98 -12.56 -19.77 -10.41
CA GLY A 98 -12.36 -18.48 -9.78
C GLY A 98 -11.73 -18.53 -8.38
N SER A 99 -11.34 -19.72 -7.89
CA SER A 99 -10.66 -19.83 -6.61
C SER A 99 -9.19 -19.41 -6.70
N PHE A 100 -8.65 -18.90 -5.58
CA PHE A 100 -7.24 -18.51 -5.47
C PHE A 100 -6.71 -18.74 -4.07
N ARG A 101 -5.38 -18.86 -3.97
CA ARG A 101 -4.66 -18.96 -2.70
C ARG A 101 -3.31 -18.29 -2.80
N TYR A 102 -3.01 -17.45 -1.82
CA TYR A 102 -1.74 -16.76 -1.65
C TYR A 102 -1.19 -16.99 -0.26
N GLU A 103 0.08 -17.26 -0.15
CA GLU A 103 0.77 -17.48 1.11
C GLU A 103 2.01 -16.59 1.16
N THR A 104 2.21 -15.95 2.29
CA THR A 104 3.39 -15.11 2.54
C THR A 104 3.83 -15.23 3.99
N ASN A 105 5.12 -15.06 4.23
CA ASN A 105 5.62 -14.93 5.59
C ASN A 105 5.60 -13.45 5.97
N MET A 106 4.98 -13.17 7.10
CA MET A 106 4.94 -11.81 7.67
C MET A 106 5.68 -11.79 8.99
N MET A 107 6.35 -10.69 9.26
CA MET A 107 7.09 -10.46 10.51
C MET A 107 6.39 -9.47 11.42
N LEU A 108 5.45 -8.71 10.90
CA LEU A 108 4.68 -7.71 11.63
C LEU A 108 3.22 -7.74 11.19
N PRO A 109 2.28 -7.46 12.13
CA PRO A 109 0.92 -7.09 11.76
C PRO A 109 0.95 -5.81 10.94
N GLY A 110 0.43 -5.82 9.73
CA GLY A 110 0.59 -4.63 8.92
C GLY A 110 -0.18 -4.59 7.61
N GLU A 111 0.15 -3.57 6.86
CA GLU A 111 -0.48 -3.25 5.59
C GLU A 111 -0.10 -4.23 4.48
N ALA A 112 -1.10 -4.59 3.70
CA ALA A 112 -0.95 -5.27 2.43
C ALA A 112 -1.89 -4.65 1.39
N THR A 113 -1.68 -4.96 0.14
CA THR A 113 -2.57 -4.51 -0.94
C THR A 113 -2.98 -5.70 -1.79
N LEU A 114 -4.29 -5.82 -2.00
CA LEU A 114 -4.86 -6.69 -3.03
C LEU A 114 -5.24 -5.83 -4.23
N ARG A 115 -4.75 -6.21 -5.40
CA ARG A 115 -5.13 -5.56 -6.66
C ARG A 115 -5.87 -6.53 -7.55
N VAL A 116 -7.04 -6.09 -8.02
CA VAL A 116 -7.91 -6.82 -8.96
C VAL A 116 -8.07 -5.93 -10.19
N GLY A 117 -7.40 -6.26 -11.28
CA GLY A 117 -7.32 -5.33 -12.41
C GLY A 117 -6.74 -3.96 -11.99
N ARG A 118 -7.53 -2.89 -12.15
CA ARG A 118 -7.19 -1.53 -11.69
C ARG A 118 -7.53 -1.28 -10.23
N LYS A 119 -8.54 -1.98 -9.70
CA LYS A 119 -9.01 -1.76 -8.32
C LYS A 119 -7.97 -2.22 -7.32
N ARG A 120 -7.69 -1.34 -6.37
CA ARG A 120 -6.79 -1.60 -5.25
C ARG A 120 -7.58 -1.60 -3.96
N PHE A 121 -7.36 -2.62 -3.14
CA PHE A 121 -7.88 -2.75 -1.79
C PHE A 121 -6.72 -2.74 -0.81
N GLU A 122 -6.77 -1.84 0.16
CA GLU A 122 -5.84 -1.86 1.29
C GLU A 122 -6.34 -2.86 2.31
N LEU A 123 -5.44 -3.72 2.77
CA LEU A 123 -5.72 -4.80 3.70
C LEU A 123 -4.82 -4.68 4.92
N PHE A 124 -5.32 -5.17 6.04
CA PHE A 124 -4.55 -5.44 7.24
C PHE A 124 -4.38 -6.95 7.40
N LEU A 125 -3.14 -7.39 7.56
CA LEU A 125 -2.81 -8.80 7.69
C LEU A 125 -2.03 -9.06 8.98
N MET A 126 -2.17 -10.29 9.50
CA MET A 126 -1.49 -10.76 10.70
C MET A 126 -0.52 -11.88 10.38
N PRO A 127 0.69 -11.88 10.99
CA PRO A 127 1.57 -13.06 10.97
C PRO A 127 0.83 -14.30 11.48
N GLY A 128 0.83 -15.37 10.69
CA GLY A 128 0.11 -16.61 11.03
C GLY A 128 -1.41 -16.54 10.83
N GLY A 129 -1.94 -15.40 10.34
CA GLY A 129 -3.36 -15.21 10.10
C GLY A 129 -3.88 -15.94 8.87
N LYS A 130 -5.21 -16.13 8.84
CA LYS A 130 -5.94 -16.65 7.68
C LYS A 130 -7.07 -15.70 7.34
N LEU A 131 -7.09 -15.22 6.10
CA LEU A 131 -8.12 -14.32 5.60
C LEU A 131 -8.76 -14.94 4.35
N GLU A 132 -10.05 -15.23 4.43
CA GLU A 132 -10.86 -15.60 3.28
C GLU A 132 -11.40 -14.34 2.62
N VAL A 133 -11.32 -14.29 1.29
CA VAL A 133 -11.68 -13.12 0.49
C VAL A 133 -12.61 -13.54 -0.64
N THR A 134 -13.83 -13.01 -0.66
CA THR A 134 -14.74 -13.17 -1.79
C THR A 134 -14.84 -11.85 -2.55
N ILE A 135 -14.53 -11.88 -3.85
CA ILE A 135 -14.45 -10.72 -4.73
C ILE A 135 -15.67 -10.69 -5.65
N ASN A 136 -16.35 -9.55 -5.73
CA ASN A 136 -17.45 -9.33 -6.66
C ASN A 136 -16.93 -8.65 -7.92
N LEU A 137 -16.53 -9.46 -8.90
CA LEU A 137 -15.89 -8.95 -10.10
C LEU A 137 -16.82 -8.05 -10.95
N PRO A 138 -18.10 -8.41 -11.21
CA PRO A 138 -19.01 -7.53 -11.91
C PRO A 138 -19.19 -6.17 -11.25
N GLU A 139 -19.20 -6.13 -9.90
CA GLU A 139 -19.34 -4.88 -9.17
C GLU A 139 -18.10 -4.01 -9.27
N ILE A 140 -16.91 -4.63 -9.25
CA ILE A 140 -15.63 -3.93 -9.47
C ILE A 140 -15.63 -3.32 -10.87
N PHE A 141 -15.96 -4.08 -11.90
CA PHE A 141 -15.99 -3.57 -13.28
C PHE A 141 -16.98 -2.44 -13.45
N TRP A 142 -18.16 -2.57 -12.84
CA TRP A 142 -19.16 -1.52 -12.86
C TRP A 142 -18.67 -0.24 -12.21
N SER A 143 -18.04 -0.33 -11.06
CA SER A 143 -17.51 0.82 -10.31
C SER A 143 -16.36 1.54 -11.03
N GLU A 144 -15.56 0.81 -11.80
CA GLU A 144 -14.38 1.32 -12.51
C GLU A 144 -14.67 1.72 -13.98
N SER A 145 -15.90 1.48 -14.47
CA SER A 145 -16.26 1.79 -15.84
C SER A 145 -16.35 3.29 -16.08
N HIS A 146 -15.65 3.76 -17.12
CA HIS A 146 -15.70 5.15 -17.58
C HIS A 146 -16.84 5.41 -18.58
N LEU A 147 -17.47 4.33 -19.12
CA LEU A 147 -18.50 4.45 -20.16
C LEU A 147 -19.83 4.98 -19.63
N PHE A 148 -20.14 4.73 -18.36
CA PHE A 148 -21.45 5.02 -17.79
C PHE A 148 -21.45 6.07 -16.68
N GLY A 149 -20.33 6.75 -16.47
CA GLY A 149 -20.15 7.74 -15.41
C GLY A 149 -20.03 7.14 -14.01
N LYS A 150 -19.89 8.00 -13.01
CA LYS A 150 -19.84 7.57 -11.59
C LYS A 150 -21.20 6.99 -11.20
N LYS A 151 -21.22 5.73 -10.80
CA LYS A 151 -22.40 5.03 -10.31
C LYS A 151 -22.15 4.48 -8.92
N GLU A 152 -23.20 4.43 -8.12
CA GLU A 152 -23.14 3.74 -6.85
C GLU A 152 -22.80 2.27 -7.10
N SER A 153 -21.79 1.78 -6.43
CA SER A 153 -21.40 0.38 -6.45
C SER A 153 -21.96 -0.32 -5.22
N GLY A 154 -22.35 -1.58 -5.39
CA GLY A 154 -22.67 -2.47 -4.28
C GLY A 154 -21.40 -2.94 -3.57
N GLN A 155 -21.52 -4.02 -2.81
CA GLN A 155 -20.41 -4.62 -2.11
C GLN A 155 -19.39 -5.21 -3.09
N LEU A 156 -18.16 -4.71 -3.05
CA LEU A 156 -17.08 -5.11 -3.96
C LEU A 156 -16.34 -6.37 -3.47
N ILE A 157 -16.28 -6.56 -2.16
CA ILE A 157 -15.46 -7.58 -1.52
C ILE A 157 -15.99 -7.92 -0.13
N TRP A 158 -15.90 -9.18 0.26
CA TRP A 158 -16.21 -9.67 1.60
C TRP A 158 -14.98 -10.34 2.20
N PHE A 159 -14.87 -10.30 3.51
CA PHE A 159 -13.78 -10.89 4.27
C PHE A 159 -14.32 -11.81 5.37
N GLU A 160 -13.67 -12.97 5.55
CA GLU A 160 -13.92 -13.88 6.67
C GLU A 160 -12.58 -14.27 7.32
N GLY A 161 -12.58 -14.49 8.63
CA GLY A 161 -11.38 -14.92 9.37
C GLY A 161 -10.65 -13.80 10.10
N THR A 162 -9.32 -13.87 10.12
CA THR A 162 -8.48 -13.00 10.94
C THR A 162 -8.59 -11.53 10.53
N TYR A 163 -9.08 -10.67 11.43
CA TYR A 163 -9.32 -9.24 11.19
C TYR A 163 -10.25 -8.91 10.00
N ALA A 164 -11.21 -9.79 9.72
CA ALA A 164 -12.18 -9.58 8.65
C ALA A 164 -13.00 -8.29 8.83
N ALA A 165 -13.42 -7.99 10.06
CA ALA A 165 -14.13 -6.76 10.39
C ALA A 165 -13.30 -5.52 10.07
N LEU A 166 -12.04 -5.47 10.54
CA LEU A 166 -11.14 -4.37 10.24
C LEU A 166 -10.96 -4.18 8.73
N ASN A 167 -10.69 -5.26 7.98
CA ASN A 167 -10.55 -5.18 6.52
C ASN A 167 -11.81 -4.64 5.83
N THR A 168 -12.98 -5.02 6.29
CA THR A 168 -14.26 -4.51 5.77
C THR A 168 -14.38 -2.99 5.99
N GLU A 169 -14.02 -2.51 7.18
CA GLU A 169 -14.05 -1.08 7.50
C GLU A 169 -13.01 -0.29 6.70
N LEU A 170 -11.78 -0.81 6.54
CA LEU A 170 -10.72 -0.17 5.77
C LEU A 170 -11.12 0.01 4.30
N VAL A 171 -11.69 -1.01 3.68
CA VAL A 171 -12.17 -0.92 2.29
C VAL A 171 -13.31 0.08 2.16
N LYS A 172 -14.28 0.04 3.08
CA LYS A 172 -15.46 0.94 3.07
C LYS A 172 -15.07 2.41 3.21
N HIS A 173 -14.03 2.70 3.97
CA HIS A 173 -13.61 4.06 4.33
C HIS A 173 -12.24 4.46 3.76
N ALA A 174 -11.76 3.75 2.73
CA ALA A 174 -10.41 3.94 2.16
C ALA A 174 -10.10 5.39 1.79
N GLY A 175 -11.08 6.14 1.27
CA GLY A 175 -10.91 7.54 0.89
C GLY A 175 -10.55 8.47 2.05
N LEU A 176 -10.91 8.13 3.28
CA LEU A 176 -10.61 8.95 4.47
C LEU A 176 -9.15 8.84 4.92
N MET A 177 -8.46 7.77 4.54
CA MET A 177 -7.07 7.51 4.95
C MET A 177 -6.02 8.19 4.06
N ASN A 178 -6.44 8.82 2.95
CA ASN A 178 -5.51 9.32 1.96
C ASN A 178 -5.87 10.74 1.52
N ILE A 179 -4.96 11.68 1.75
CA ILE A 179 -5.11 13.09 1.35
C ILE A 179 -5.34 13.23 -0.16
N TYR A 180 -4.67 12.42 -0.96
CA TYR A 180 -4.76 12.47 -2.43
C TYR A 180 -6.08 11.93 -2.99
N SER A 181 -6.91 11.31 -2.16
CA SER A 181 -8.26 10.83 -2.54
C SER A 181 -9.30 11.95 -2.56
N ALA A 182 -8.96 13.17 -2.15
CA ALA A 182 -9.86 14.31 -2.22
C ALA A 182 -10.23 14.62 -3.69
N ASP A 183 -11.51 14.91 -3.91
CA ASP A 183 -12.02 15.23 -5.24
C ASP A 183 -11.22 16.38 -5.90
N ASN A 184 -10.79 16.12 -7.13
CA ASN A 184 -10.05 17.07 -7.95
C ASN A 184 -8.76 17.60 -7.26
N PHE A 185 -8.09 16.76 -6.44
CA PHE A 185 -6.90 17.16 -5.68
C PHE A 185 -5.89 17.93 -6.53
N TYR A 186 -5.40 17.35 -7.63
CA TYR A 186 -4.40 17.98 -8.50
C TYR A 186 -4.92 19.21 -9.24
N GLU A 187 -6.22 19.27 -9.51
CA GLU A 187 -6.84 20.44 -10.09
C GLU A 187 -6.86 21.63 -9.13
N ASN A 188 -7.16 21.34 -7.85
CA ASN A 188 -7.23 22.35 -6.80
C ASN A 188 -5.87 22.90 -6.35
N ILE A 189 -4.79 22.12 -6.53
CA ILE A 189 -3.43 22.58 -6.20
C ILE A 189 -2.66 23.13 -7.41
N CYS A 190 -3.29 23.19 -8.58
CA CYS A 190 -2.64 23.67 -9.80
C CYS A 190 -2.36 25.16 -9.76
N GLY A 191 -1.07 25.54 -9.73
CA GLY A 191 -0.63 26.95 -9.74
C GLY A 191 -0.73 27.67 -8.40
N VAL A 192 -0.99 26.97 -7.30
CA VAL A 192 -1.06 27.56 -5.96
C VAL A 192 0.34 27.76 -5.35
N THR A 193 0.44 28.70 -4.41
CA THR A 193 1.66 28.88 -3.60
C THR A 193 1.82 27.78 -2.56
N PRO A 194 3.03 27.55 -2.01
CA PRO A 194 3.23 26.60 -0.92
C PRO A 194 2.29 26.83 0.28
N ALA A 195 2.07 28.07 0.68
CA ALA A 195 1.18 28.39 1.78
C ALA A 195 -0.29 28.02 1.48
N GLN A 196 -0.76 28.30 0.26
CA GLN A 196 -2.10 27.89 -0.19
C GLN A 196 -2.22 26.37 -0.27
N TYR A 197 -1.17 25.69 -0.74
CA TYR A 197 -1.11 24.25 -0.78
C TYR A 197 -1.21 23.66 0.64
N LYS A 198 -0.36 24.12 1.58
CA LYS A 198 -0.40 23.66 2.98
C LYS A 198 -1.80 23.83 3.57
N LYS A 199 -2.40 25.03 3.43
CA LYS A 199 -3.76 25.29 3.91
C LYS A 199 -4.80 24.33 3.33
N TYR A 200 -4.71 24.03 2.03
CA TYR A 200 -5.64 23.10 1.37
C TYR A 200 -5.48 21.67 1.90
N VAL A 201 -4.25 21.18 1.99
CA VAL A 201 -3.93 19.83 2.48
C VAL A 201 -4.33 19.65 3.95
N THR A 202 -4.03 20.66 4.81
CA THR A 202 -4.42 20.66 6.23
C THR A 202 -5.94 20.61 6.37
N LYS A 203 -6.68 21.37 5.56
CA LYS A 203 -8.16 21.32 5.57
C LYS A 203 -8.70 19.93 5.24
N ILE A 204 -8.09 19.20 4.28
CA ILE A 204 -8.48 17.82 3.96
C ILE A 204 -8.18 16.91 5.15
N TYR A 205 -6.99 17.04 5.74
CA TYR A 205 -6.58 16.26 6.91
C TYR A 205 -7.56 16.43 8.07
N GLU A 206 -7.85 17.66 8.47
CA GLU A 206 -8.77 17.97 9.57
C GLU A 206 -10.18 17.46 9.31
N LYS A 207 -10.68 17.61 8.06
CA LYS A 207 -11.98 17.08 7.64
C LYS A 207 -12.02 15.57 7.81
N ASN A 208 -11.09 14.86 7.19
CA ASN A 208 -11.06 13.39 7.20
C ASN A 208 -10.88 12.86 8.63
N ARG A 209 -9.98 13.48 9.42
CA ARG A 209 -9.78 13.14 10.83
C ARG A 209 -11.07 13.33 11.64
N GLY A 210 -11.74 14.44 11.42
CA GLY A 210 -13.03 14.74 12.07
C GLY A 210 -14.12 13.73 11.71
N GLU A 211 -14.19 13.28 10.45
CA GLU A 211 -15.12 12.27 9.98
C GLU A 211 -14.83 10.89 10.61
N ILE A 212 -13.55 10.49 10.67
CA ILE A 212 -13.14 9.23 11.33
C ILE A 212 -13.52 9.26 12.82
N LEU A 213 -13.19 10.34 13.54
CA LEU A 213 -13.46 10.44 14.97
C LEU A 213 -14.95 10.47 15.31
N LYS A 214 -15.78 11.10 14.48
CA LYS A 214 -17.23 11.20 14.68
C LYS A 214 -18.00 9.96 14.27
N ASN A 215 -17.40 9.09 13.48
CA ASN A 215 -18.05 7.89 12.99
C ASN A 215 -18.18 6.83 14.10
N LYS A 216 -19.34 6.75 14.71
CA LYS A 216 -19.64 5.79 15.79
C LYS A 216 -19.76 4.35 15.33
N SER A 217 -19.88 4.12 14.01
CA SER A 217 -19.94 2.76 13.48
C SER A 217 -18.56 2.11 13.27
N LEU A 218 -17.48 2.89 13.38
CA LEU A 218 -16.12 2.35 13.30
C LEU A 218 -15.73 1.68 14.61
N SER A 219 -15.10 0.50 14.49
CA SER A 219 -14.40 -0.13 15.59
C SER A 219 -13.22 0.74 16.07
N ASP A 220 -12.78 0.52 17.31
CA ASP A 220 -11.61 1.24 17.83
C ASP A 220 -10.34 0.86 17.06
N ALA A 221 -10.23 -0.40 16.62
CA ALA A 221 -9.14 -0.87 15.77
C ALA A 221 -9.09 -0.12 14.44
N ALA A 222 -10.24 0.00 13.74
CA ALA A 222 -10.31 0.74 12.49
C ALA A 222 -10.05 2.22 12.67
N ARG A 223 -10.62 2.83 13.70
CA ARG A 223 -10.40 4.26 14.01
C ARG A 223 -8.93 4.54 14.23
N THR A 224 -8.25 3.76 15.07
CA THR A 224 -6.82 3.92 15.34
C THR A 224 -5.99 3.72 14.08
N TYR A 225 -6.25 2.63 13.33
CA TYR A 225 -5.54 2.36 12.09
C TYR A 225 -5.69 3.50 11.07
N MET A 226 -6.92 3.96 10.86
CA MET A 226 -7.22 4.98 9.86
C MET A 226 -6.63 6.34 10.22
N ILE A 227 -6.64 6.74 11.50
CA ILE A 227 -6.01 8.00 11.95
C ILE A 227 -4.51 7.96 11.68
N ASN A 228 -3.81 6.91 12.10
CA ASN A 228 -2.38 6.79 11.88
C ASN A 228 -2.03 6.80 10.38
N LYS A 229 -2.82 6.10 9.55
CA LYS A 229 -2.64 6.09 8.10
C LYS A 229 -2.85 7.46 7.48
N LEU A 230 -3.86 8.21 7.94
CA LEU A 230 -4.14 9.56 7.48
C LEU A 230 -3.01 10.53 7.88
N GLU A 231 -2.45 10.40 9.08
CA GLU A 231 -1.31 11.19 9.56
C GLU A 231 -0.07 10.95 8.67
N MET A 232 0.21 9.69 8.34
CA MET A 232 1.27 9.37 7.39
C MET A 232 1.01 10.00 6.01
N SER A 233 -0.23 9.93 5.52
CA SER A 233 -0.60 10.55 4.25
C SER A 233 -0.45 12.08 4.28
N TYR A 234 -0.80 12.71 5.40
CA TYR A 234 -0.63 14.15 5.62
C TYR A 234 0.85 14.55 5.62
N PHE A 235 1.69 13.81 6.36
CA PHE A 235 3.14 14.01 6.35
C PHE A 235 3.70 14.01 4.93
N PHE A 236 3.40 12.97 4.16
CA PHE A 236 3.91 12.87 2.78
C PHE A 236 3.34 13.94 1.85
N ALA A 237 2.10 14.36 2.06
CA ALA A 237 1.52 15.45 1.28
C ALA A 237 2.25 16.76 1.53
N ILE A 238 2.47 17.14 2.79
CA ILE A 238 3.18 18.37 3.15
C ILE A 238 4.64 18.33 2.67
N ARG A 239 5.35 17.23 2.93
CA ARG A 239 6.73 17.05 2.47
C ARG A 239 6.84 17.11 0.94
N GLY A 240 5.89 16.49 0.26
CA GLY A 240 5.88 16.33 -1.20
C GLY A 240 5.37 17.55 -1.99
N TYR A 241 5.13 18.71 -1.38
CA TYR A 241 4.49 19.84 -2.02
C TYR A 241 5.15 20.28 -3.34
N LYS A 242 6.49 20.30 -3.42
CA LYS A 242 7.23 20.68 -4.65
C LYS A 242 6.88 19.75 -5.82
N GLY A 243 6.91 18.44 -5.57
CA GLY A 243 6.53 17.42 -6.54
C GLY A 243 5.06 17.58 -6.94
N ASN A 244 4.16 17.62 -5.96
CA ASN A 244 2.72 17.68 -6.19
C ASN A 244 2.32 18.89 -7.01
N ILE A 245 2.81 20.12 -6.68
CA ILE A 245 2.52 21.32 -7.44
C ILE A 245 3.14 21.25 -8.86
N SER A 246 4.34 20.66 -8.99
CA SER A 246 5.00 20.52 -10.30
C SER A 246 4.25 19.55 -11.21
N TYR A 247 3.67 18.47 -10.67
CA TYR A 247 2.88 17.49 -11.43
C TYR A 247 1.44 17.92 -11.69
N ALA A 248 0.88 18.79 -10.86
CA ALA A 248 -0.52 19.20 -10.93
C ALA A 248 -0.98 19.67 -12.32
N PRO A 249 -0.25 20.53 -13.07
CA PRO A 249 -0.65 20.94 -14.42
C PRO A 249 -0.75 19.77 -15.41
N MET A 250 0.16 18.80 -15.31
CA MET A 250 0.17 17.63 -16.18
C MET A 250 -1.04 16.73 -15.91
N ILE A 251 -1.32 16.45 -14.63
CA ILE A 251 -2.40 15.55 -14.25
C ILE A 251 -3.77 16.21 -14.47
N SER A 252 -3.91 17.50 -14.16
CA SER A 252 -5.16 18.25 -14.36
C SER A 252 -5.44 18.65 -15.82
N GLY A 253 -4.47 18.45 -16.71
CA GLY A 253 -4.58 18.90 -18.12
C GLY A 253 -4.56 20.41 -18.31
N LYS A 254 -4.31 21.21 -17.27
CA LYS A 254 -4.26 22.69 -17.35
C LYS A 254 -2.98 23.15 -18.04
N LYS A 255 -3.12 23.85 -19.16
CA LYS A 255 -1.99 24.41 -19.91
C LYS A 255 -1.70 25.85 -19.48
N GLY A 256 -0.44 26.30 -19.64
CA GLY A 256 -0.05 27.71 -19.43
C GLY A 256 -0.01 28.14 -17.96
N VAL A 257 -0.02 27.21 -17.01
CA VAL A 257 0.07 27.53 -15.58
C VAL A 257 1.46 28.06 -15.27
N LYS A 258 1.53 29.27 -14.72
CA LYS A 258 2.80 29.83 -14.23
C LYS A 258 3.28 29.01 -13.04
N ARG A 259 4.57 28.68 -13.05
CA ARG A 259 5.21 28.00 -11.92
C ARG A 259 5.26 28.96 -10.75
N ALA A 260 4.67 28.56 -9.62
CA ALA A 260 4.78 29.32 -8.38
C ALA A 260 6.21 29.28 -7.82
N ASP A 261 6.60 30.28 -7.04
CA ASP A 261 7.79 30.17 -6.23
C ASP A 261 7.59 29.06 -5.20
N MET A 262 8.54 28.12 -5.17
CA MET A 262 8.48 26.91 -4.35
C MET A 262 9.34 27.04 -3.10
N THR A 263 9.84 28.25 -2.82
CA THR A 263 10.66 28.50 -1.61
C THR A 263 9.75 28.49 -0.39
N VAL A 264 10.19 27.77 0.64
CA VAL A 264 9.55 27.73 1.97
C VAL A 264 10.63 27.89 3.02
N ASP A 265 10.26 28.46 4.14
CA ASP A 265 11.08 28.47 5.34
C ASP A 265 10.91 27.16 6.14
N GLU A 266 11.72 27.01 7.17
CA GLU A 266 11.68 25.79 8.00
C GLU A 266 10.34 25.61 8.72
N SER A 267 9.67 26.71 9.10
CA SER A 267 8.38 26.68 9.82
C SER A 267 7.25 26.08 8.97
N TYR A 268 7.45 25.98 7.66
CA TYR A 268 6.51 25.30 6.77
C TYR A 268 6.22 23.86 7.22
N TYR A 269 7.20 23.21 7.85
CA TYR A 269 7.14 21.79 8.23
C TYR A 269 6.74 21.56 9.69
N ASP A 270 6.58 22.59 10.50
CA ASP A 270 6.37 22.45 11.95
C ASP A 270 5.22 21.50 12.30
N ASP A 271 4.07 21.62 11.62
CA ASP A 271 2.89 20.78 11.88
C ASP A 271 3.17 19.28 11.72
N ILE A 272 4.05 18.91 10.78
CA ILE A 272 4.38 17.49 10.55
C ILE A 272 5.51 17.02 11.45
N LEU A 273 6.30 17.93 12.01
CA LEU A 273 7.36 17.60 12.96
C LEU A 273 6.81 17.37 14.38
N GLU A 274 5.60 17.86 14.67
CA GLU A 274 4.88 17.57 15.91
C GLU A 274 4.24 16.16 15.94
N LEU A 275 4.13 15.52 14.77
CA LEU A 275 3.57 14.18 14.69
C LEU A 275 4.57 13.14 15.24
N ASP A 276 4.15 12.37 16.23
CA ASP A 276 5.01 11.37 16.88
C ASP A 276 5.07 10.07 16.08
N PHE A 277 5.83 10.09 14.99
CA PHE A 277 6.00 8.88 14.16
C PHE A 277 7.10 7.93 14.66
N ILE A 278 7.90 8.36 15.64
CA ILE A 278 9.05 7.58 16.12
C ILE A 278 8.57 6.43 17.01
N HIS A 279 7.46 6.61 17.71
CA HIS A 279 6.90 5.62 18.60
C HIS A 279 5.94 4.68 17.86
N SER A 280 6.44 3.57 17.56
CA SER A 280 5.88 2.24 17.25
C SER A 280 4.62 2.00 16.39
N PRO A 281 3.45 2.66 16.50
CA PRO A 281 2.30 2.16 15.77
C PRO A 281 2.40 2.32 14.25
N TYR A 282 3.29 3.20 13.77
CA TYR A 282 3.44 3.52 12.35
C TYR A 282 4.29 2.51 11.57
N ILE A 283 5.06 1.69 12.25
CA ILE A 283 5.90 0.66 11.60
C ILE A 283 5.09 -0.33 10.76
N ARG A 284 3.81 -0.50 11.04
CA ARG A 284 2.91 -1.40 10.31
C ARG A 284 2.51 -0.92 8.91
N TYR A 285 2.77 0.35 8.57
CA TYR A 285 2.36 0.93 7.28
C TYR A 285 3.46 0.83 6.24
N GLY A 286 3.09 0.50 5.00
CA GLY A 286 4.04 0.32 3.91
C GLY A 286 4.86 1.57 3.57
N SER A 287 4.39 2.76 3.94
CA SER A 287 5.11 4.02 3.76
C SER A 287 6.08 4.39 4.90
N TYR A 288 6.12 3.61 5.98
CA TYR A 288 6.97 3.92 7.12
C TYR A 288 8.48 3.99 6.80
N PRO A 289 9.05 3.10 5.98
CA PRO A 289 10.45 3.22 5.57
C PRO A 289 10.77 4.54 4.87
N ASP A 290 9.84 5.03 4.05
CA ASP A 290 10.01 6.32 3.37
C ASP A 290 9.90 7.49 4.34
N PHE A 291 9.07 7.37 5.39
CA PHE A 291 9.04 8.34 6.47
C PHE A 291 10.38 8.40 7.21
N VAL A 292 10.91 7.25 7.64
CA VAL A 292 12.20 7.20 8.35
C VAL A 292 13.32 7.80 7.50
N ARG A 293 13.35 7.49 6.19
CA ARG A 293 14.30 8.12 5.27
C ARG A 293 14.13 9.64 5.22
N ALA A 294 12.89 10.12 5.09
CA ALA A 294 12.61 11.55 5.06
C ALA A 294 13.04 12.25 6.34
N ALA A 295 12.75 11.65 7.50
CA ALA A 295 13.11 12.18 8.80
C ALA A 295 14.64 12.33 8.95
N THR A 296 15.41 11.41 8.38
CA THR A 296 16.88 11.43 8.49
C THR A 296 17.59 12.26 7.43
N GLU A 297 17.04 12.32 6.21
CA GLU A 297 17.65 13.07 5.11
C GLU A 297 17.19 14.54 5.07
N ASP A 298 15.89 14.78 5.16
CA ASP A 298 15.30 16.12 4.99
C ASP A 298 15.22 16.90 6.31
N PHE A 299 15.04 16.19 7.43
CA PHE A 299 14.82 16.80 8.76
C PHE A 299 15.91 16.42 9.76
N LYS A 300 17.15 16.27 9.28
CA LYS A 300 18.31 15.90 10.08
C LYS A 300 18.45 16.79 11.32
N GLY A 301 18.48 16.16 12.50
CA GLY A 301 18.61 16.84 13.79
C GLY A 301 17.28 17.35 14.38
N LYS A 302 16.14 17.22 13.67
CA LYS A 302 14.80 17.52 14.21
C LYS A 302 14.09 16.29 14.80
N PHE A 303 14.49 15.10 14.36
CA PHE A 303 14.09 13.85 14.99
C PHE A 303 15.35 13.19 15.58
N GLU A 304 15.33 12.80 16.84
CA GLU A 304 16.36 11.94 17.40
C GLU A 304 16.07 10.49 16.95
N PRO A 305 16.81 9.95 15.98
CA PRO A 305 16.61 8.58 15.56
C PRO A 305 17.00 7.67 16.73
N GLN A 306 16.12 6.75 17.08
CA GLN A 306 16.52 5.65 17.98
C GLN A 306 17.71 4.90 17.34
N PRO A 307 18.73 4.48 18.11
CA PRO A 307 19.93 3.83 17.57
C PRO A 307 19.65 2.67 16.61
N VAL A 308 18.58 1.92 16.84
CA VAL A 308 18.09 0.85 15.96
C VAL A 308 17.77 1.36 14.54
N TRP A 309 17.36 2.61 14.39
CA TRP A 309 16.96 3.17 13.10
C TRP A 309 18.15 3.61 12.27
N GLU A 310 19.23 4.08 12.89
CA GLU A 310 20.47 4.38 12.17
C GLU A 310 21.02 3.13 11.48
N ASP A 311 20.96 1.98 12.14
CA ASP A 311 21.40 0.72 11.57
C ASP A 311 20.52 0.23 10.43
N ILE A 312 19.20 0.37 10.57
CA ILE A 312 18.22 0.06 9.51
C ILE A 312 18.44 0.99 8.30
N LEU A 313 18.66 2.28 8.53
CA LEU A 313 18.88 3.25 7.46
C LEU A 313 20.22 3.07 6.75
N ARG A 314 21.27 2.75 7.49
CA ARG A 314 22.58 2.40 6.90
C ARG A 314 22.50 1.09 6.10
N ALA A 315 21.63 0.16 6.47
CA ALA A 315 21.40 -1.07 5.74
C ALA A 315 20.55 -0.88 4.47
N LYS A 316 19.83 0.24 4.32
CA LYS A 316 18.89 0.44 3.20
C LYS A 316 19.54 0.40 1.80
N PRO A 317 20.69 1.05 1.51
CA PRO A 317 21.33 0.89 0.21
C PRO A 317 21.76 -0.56 -0.05
N LEU A 318 22.17 -1.27 1.01
CA LEU A 318 22.47 -2.69 0.96
C LEU A 318 21.17 -3.54 0.87
N GLY A 319 20.13 -3.21 1.62
CA GLY A 319 18.87 -3.96 1.66
C GLY A 319 18.10 -3.94 0.34
N SER A 320 17.93 -2.77 -0.28
CA SER A 320 17.29 -2.68 -1.59
C SER A 320 18.14 -3.30 -2.71
N THR A 321 19.44 -3.33 -2.51
CA THR A 321 20.39 -3.98 -3.39
C THR A 321 20.44 -5.48 -3.11
N LEU A 322 20.37 -5.91 -1.86
CA LEU A 322 20.41 -7.31 -1.44
C LEU A 322 19.08 -8.04 -1.72
N ALA A 323 17.93 -7.37 -1.67
CA ALA A 323 16.67 -7.94 -2.14
C ALA A 323 16.68 -8.23 -3.66
N ARG A 324 17.58 -7.58 -4.40
CA ARG A 324 17.84 -7.81 -5.83
C ARG A 324 19.08 -8.66 -6.09
N LEU A 325 19.93 -8.85 -5.09
CA LEU A 325 21.15 -9.61 -5.20
C LEU A 325 20.90 -11.05 -4.71
N LYS A 326 20.99 -11.98 -5.65
CA LYS A 326 21.74 -13.20 -5.40
C LYS A 326 23.03 -12.85 -4.61
N PRO A 327 23.53 -13.74 -3.72
CA PRO A 327 24.80 -13.51 -3.03
C PRO A 327 25.82 -12.86 -3.96
N LEU A 328 26.50 -11.82 -3.47
CA LEU A 328 27.47 -11.09 -4.28
C LEU A 328 28.31 -12.05 -5.08
N SER A 329 28.25 -11.94 -6.39
CA SER A 329 29.09 -12.77 -7.26
C SER A 329 30.56 -12.51 -6.93
N GLU A 330 31.46 -13.46 -7.23
CA GLU A 330 32.91 -13.27 -7.05
C GLU A 330 33.41 -11.96 -7.65
N LYS A 331 32.82 -11.53 -8.75
CA LYS A 331 33.15 -10.27 -9.40
C LYS A 331 32.72 -9.05 -8.57
N GLN A 332 31.63 -9.13 -7.82
CA GLN A 332 31.18 -8.06 -6.92
C GLN A 332 32.00 -8.02 -5.62
N MET A 333 32.45 -9.18 -5.15
CA MET A 333 33.40 -9.28 -4.05
C MET A 333 34.75 -8.66 -4.42
N LEU A 334 35.23 -8.88 -5.64
CA LEU A 334 36.45 -8.24 -6.16
C LEU A 334 36.31 -6.72 -6.27
N THR A 335 35.08 -6.23 -6.57
CA THR A 335 34.81 -4.78 -6.57
C THR A 335 34.83 -4.19 -5.15
N LEU A 336 34.34 -4.93 -4.16
CA LEU A 336 34.48 -4.57 -2.75
C LEU A 336 35.96 -4.52 -2.32
N ASP A 337 36.81 -5.41 -2.86
CA ASP A 337 38.23 -5.44 -2.60
C ASP A 337 38.99 -4.23 -3.20
N SER A 338 38.41 -3.56 -4.18
CA SER A 338 38.98 -2.33 -4.77
C SER A 338 38.61 -1.04 -4.01
N ILE A 339 37.76 -1.09 -2.99
CA ILE A 339 37.45 0.08 -2.16
C ILE A 339 38.65 0.41 -1.25
N SER A 340 39.18 1.61 -1.41
CA SER A 340 40.39 2.05 -0.75
C SER A 340 40.23 2.40 0.73
N GLU A 341 39.02 2.46 1.27
CA GLU A 341 38.77 2.80 2.67
C GLU A 341 38.53 1.54 3.52
N PRO A 342 39.50 1.14 4.37
CA PRO A 342 39.46 -0.12 5.12
C PRO A 342 38.23 -0.26 6.04
N GLU A 343 37.77 0.85 6.62
CA GLU A 343 36.61 0.83 7.54
C GLU A 343 35.30 0.60 6.81
N ILE A 344 35.12 1.22 5.65
CA ILE A 344 33.92 1.00 4.80
C ILE A 344 33.91 -0.42 4.28
N LYS A 345 35.07 -0.92 3.82
CA LYS A 345 35.23 -2.31 3.38
C LYS A 345 34.87 -3.30 4.50
N LYS A 346 35.40 -3.07 5.72
CA LYS A 346 35.14 -3.91 6.89
C LYS A 346 33.65 -3.89 7.26
N ALA A 347 33.01 -2.71 7.30
CA ALA A 347 31.59 -2.56 7.60
C ALA A 347 30.71 -3.27 6.57
N LEU A 348 31.01 -3.12 5.28
CA LEU A 348 30.27 -3.78 4.20
C LEU A 348 30.43 -5.31 4.25
N THR A 349 31.62 -5.82 4.59
CA THR A 349 31.88 -7.26 4.71
C THR A 349 31.13 -7.86 5.91
N VAL A 350 31.15 -7.18 7.06
CA VAL A 350 30.41 -7.61 8.26
C VAL A 350 28.90 -7.61 8.01
N LYS A 351 28.37 -6.52 7.45
CA LYS A 351 26.94 -6.41 7.13
C LYS A 351 26.49 -7.47 6.12
N ASN A 352 27.29 -7.74 5.10
CA ASN A 352 26.97 -8.79 4.12
C ASN A 352 26.93 -10.18 4.78
N LYS A 353 27.84 -10.48 5.71
CA LYS A 353 27.86 -11.72 6.46
C LYS A 353 26.62 -11.85 7.36
N GLU A 354 26.30 -10.82 8.13
CA GLU A 354 25.12 -10.79 9.02
C GLU A 354 23.83 -11.01 8.22
N VAL A 355 23.70 -10.39 7.06
CA VAL A 355 22.53 -10.58 6.18
C VAL A 355 22.49 -11.98 5.62
N MET A 356 23.63 -12.55 5.22
CA MET A 356 23.69 -13.93 4.73
C MET A 356 23.35 -14.94 5.83
N ASP A 357 23.80 -14.70 7.06
CA ASP A 357 23.48 -15.55 8.21
C ASP A 357 21.97 -15.47 8.54
N LEU A 358 21.36 -14.27 8.48
CA LEU A 358 19.91 -14.07 8.67
C LEU A 358 19.09 -14.73 7.55
N LEU A 359 19.54 -14.63 6.29
CA LEU A 359 18.90 -15.29 5.16
C LEU A 359 18.97 -16.81 5.28
N ALA A 360 20.12 -17.35 5.70
CA ALA A 360 20.31 -18.78 5.92
C ALA A 360 19.46 -19.27 7.08
N GLU A 361 19.35 -18.52 8.17
CA GLU A 361 18.49 -18.83 9.31
C GLU A 361 17.01 -18.79 8.92
N SER A 362 16.60 -17.78 8.15
CA SER A 362 15.24 -17.64 7.62
C SER A 362 14.90 -18.80 6.67
N ALA A 363 15.81 -19.14 5.75
CA ALA A 363 15.65 -20.26 4.83
C ALA A 363 15.49 -21.59 5.57
N ASN A 364 16.30 -21.83 6.59
CA ASN A 364 16.20 -23.03 7.42
C ASN A 364 14.87 -23.10 8.19
N LYS A 365 14.33 -21.97 8.65
CA LYS A 365 13.05 -21.90 9.35
C LYS A 365 11.84 -22.04 8.43
N THR A 366 11.96 -21.63 7.16
CA THR A 366 10.86 -21.58 6.19
C THR A 366 10.87 -22.72 5.18
N GLY A 367 11.92 -23.54 5.16
CA GLY A 367 12.07 -24.64 4.19
C GLY A 367 12.37 -24.17 2.75
N TYR A 368 12.72 -22.90 2.55
CA TYR A 368 13.19 -22.39 1.25
C TYR A 368 14.69 -22.62 1.11
N THR A 369 15.07 -23.29 0.02
CA THR A 369 16.48 -23.37 -0.37
C THR A 369 16.88 -22.06 -1.04
N VAL A 370 17.83 -21.34 -0.45
CA VAL A 370 18.46 -20.20 -1.11
C VAL A 370 19.37 -20.77 -2.21
N CYS A 371 18.93 -20.66 -3.46
CA CYS A 371 19.76 -20.97 -4.65
C CYS A 371 20.49 -19.72 -5.13
#